data_506ac1f3ea3b523f790fa554fa5610c2
#
_entry.id   506ac1f3ea3b523f790fa554fa5610c2
#
_cell.length_a   1.000
_cell.length_b   1.000
_cell.length_c   1.000
_cell.angle_alpha   90.00
_cell.angle_beta   90.00
_cell.angle_gamma   90.00
#
_symmetry.space_group_name_H-M   'P 1'
#
loop_
_entity.id
_entity.type
_entity.pdbx_description
1 polymer ?
#
loop_
_entity_poly.entity_id
_entity_poly.type
_entity_poly.pdbx_seq_one_letter_code
_entity_poly.pdbx_strand_id
1 'polypeptide(L)'
;MSGSPPRVSSEEARAVWSLLLACALVLLPRLAVFPWSENLYGDAVVRTELAQRWVANPHWIAHMDDGAFQYGPLHVYLVAGALALGMDREDAGRWVSLLFGVLTVLPLWSLSRRLGGISGAWWATAGFALWGMHIQMSTTAGSESVGLFFVLWSLALLAEGLEENRFPPLFGSALVLNLACAVRYDCWLLIPLICMLLLLGDRDRVAGVTRSVCYGLLAIPFVAAWMQGNERAKGDPFAPLKYIESFHKGWVAEGVARWTSAGYRAQNLFFWPGVALVTLSPLIAWFGVRGMLRVWRQRPGYRWLIWVVLVPTAYFTFRSVVLLDFVPLGRFAVTQVALLLPFVGVGYQATVEGRSPVAARAWAGAALGLALLFPVLVGLITVDREDQLATSLRPVSPVSTNPPAVMQVARWLKAEVAPVGGAAALDVDPQYWDLQIAFFSGLPDTRLARMRWDIFRKQVTEQRPEVLVRREGGEMEKEPDFLLQGDTISFDGDGWEEVPGFQRPWHVYRRAGTH
;
A
#
# COMPACT_ATOMS: atom_id res chain seq x y z
N MET A 1 49.08 18.03 -15.52
CA MET A 1 48.61 18.16 -14.13
C MET A 1 47.89 16.87 -13.76
N SER A 2 48.57 15.94 -13.09
CA SER A 2 48.00 14.69 -12.59
C SER A 2 47.51 14.94 -11.17
N GLY A 3 46.27 15.38 -11.05
CA GLY A 3 45.60 15.45 -9.75
C GLY A 3 45.27 14.03 -9.28
N SER A 4 45.91 13.57 -8.20
CA SER A 4 45.51 12.33 -7.52
C SER A 4 44.02 12.43 -7.14
N PRO A 5 43.20 11.36 -7.33
CA PRO A 5 41.81 11.38 -6.94
C PRO A 5 41.67 11.68 -5.42
N PRO A 6 40.64 12.45 -5.01
CA PRO A 6 40.46 12.80 -3.63
C PRO A 6 40.31 11.52 -2.78
N ARG A 7 41.16 11.38 -1.76
CA ARG A 7 41.04 10.24 -0.80
C ARG A 7 39.78 10.41 0.02
N VAL A 8 38.81 9.49 -0.14
CA VAL A 8 37.62 9.39 0.71
C VAL A 8 38.07 9.29 2.17
N SER A 9 37.56 10.15 3.04
CA SER A 9 37.90 10.13 4.45
C SER A 9 37.39 8.82 5.11
N SER A 10 38.06 8.38 6.15
CA SER A 10 37.64 7.17 6.88
C SER A 10 36.23 7.29 7.50
N GLU A 11 35.75 8.49 7.74
CA GLU A 11 34.38 8.76 8.24
C GLU A 11 33.35 8.65 7.12
N GLU A 12 33.63 9.19 5.95
CA GLU A 12 32.75 9.04 4.77
C GLU A 12 32.63 7.58 4.37
N ALA A 13 33.74 6.83 4.36
CA ALA A 13 33.71 5.40 4.10
C ALA A 13 32.83 4.66 5.11
N ARG A 14 32.95 4.94 6.42
CA ARG A 14 32.09 4.35 7.46
C ARG A 14 30.62 4.71 7.28
N ALA A 15 30.32 5.94 6.90
CA ALA A 15 28.92 6.37 6.65
C ALA A 15 28.31 5.59 5.48
N VAL A 16 29.04 5.44 4.37
CA VAL A 16 28.60 4.65 3.20
C VAL A 16 28.38 3.19 3.57
N TRP A 17 29.33 2.56 4.27
CA TRP A 17 29.19 1.16 4.72
C TRP A 17 28.00 0.97 5.65
N SER A 18 27.71 1.92 6.54
CA SER A 18 26.52 1.87 7.40
C SER A 18 25.22 1.90 6.62
N LEU A 19 25.15 2.74 5.57
CA LEU A 19 23.97 2.80 4.70
C LEU A 19 23.80 1.53 3.86
N LEU A 20 24.89 1.00 3.30
CA LEU A 20 24.85 -0.27 2.55
C LEU A 20 24.38 -1.43 3.43
N LEU A 21 24.89 -1.50 4.68
CA LEU A 21 24.47 -2.50 5.64
C LEU A 21 22.99 -2.31 6.05
N ALA A 22 22.53 -1.06 6.19
CA ALA A 22 21.12 -0.76 6.46
C ALA A 22 20.21 -1.22 5.30
N CYS A 23 20.62 -0.96 4.05
CA CYS A 23 19.91 -1.45 2.87
C CYS A 23 19.89 -2.98 2.83
N ALA A 24 21.02 -3.64 3.09
CA ALA A 24 21.10 -5.09 3.11
C ALA A 24 20.19 -5.69 4.21
N LEU A 25 20.18 -5.11 5.41
CA LEU A 25 19.33 -5.55 6.51
C LEU A 25 17.83 -5.44 6.17
N VAL A 26 17.44 -4.40 5.45
CA VAL A 26 16.05 -4.20 5.00
C VAL A 26 15.71 -5.12 3.82
N LEU A 27 16.64 -5.36 2.91
CA LEU A 27 16.44 -6.19 1.72
C LEU A 27 16.27 -7.67 2.09
N LEU A 28 17.09 -8.20 3.00
CA LEU A 28 17.13 -9.63 3.31
C LEU A 28 15.77 -10.25 3.67
N PRO A 29 14.99 -9.73 4.64
CA PRO A 29 13.69 -10.33 4.97
C PRO A 29 12.69 -10.23 3.82
N ARG A 30 12.77 -9.20 2.97
CA ARG A 30 11.91 -9.03 1.80
C ARG A 30 12.24 -10.05 0.71
N LEU A 31 13.52 -10.25 0.42
CA LEU A 31 13.95 -11.30 -0.51
C LEU A 31 13.62 -12.70 0.01
N ALA A 32 13.71 -12.94 1.31
CA ALA A 32 13.37 -14.23 1.91
C ALA A 32 11.89 -14.60 1.69
N VAL A 33 10.97 -13.62 1.74
CA VAL A 33 9.54 -13.87 1.54
C VAL A 33 9.08 -13.66 0.10
N PHE A 34 9.87 -13.03 -0.76
CA PHE A 34 9.49 -12.70 -2.13
C PHE A 34 9.03 -13.91 -2.96
N PRO A 35 9.73 -15.08 -2.94
CA PRO A 35 9.30 -16.26 -3.68
C PRO A 35 7.95 -16.85 -3.23
N TRP A 36 7.57 -16.58 -1.97
CA TRP A 36 6.33 -17.07 -1.36
C TRP A 36 5.19 -16.05 -1.44
N SER A 37 5.48 -14.85 -1.94
CA SER A 37 4.52 -13.76 -2.03
C SER A 37 3.96 -13.65 -3.45
N GLU A 38 2.72 -13.20 -3.54
CA GLU A 38 1.97 -12.98 -4.77
C GLU A 38 1.40 -11.55 -4.79
N ASN A 39 0.84 -11.11 -5.90
CA ASN A 39 0.04 -9.90 -5.94
C ASN A 39 -1.28 -10.13 -5.18
N LEU A 40 -1.38 -9.60 -3.97
CA LEU A 40 -2.49 -9.94 -3.06
C LEU A 40 -3.53 -8.83 -3.28
N TYR A 41 -3.78 -7.88 -3.36
CA TYR A 41 -4.91 -6.94 -3.40
C TYR A 41 -5.46 -6.74 -4.82
N GLY A 42 -6.78 -6.60 -4.93
CA GLY A 42 -7.42 -6.21 -6.19
C GLY A 42 -6.79 -4.96 -6.81
N ASP A 43 -6.44 -3.98 -6.00
CA ASP A 43 -5.71 -2.78 -6.45
C ASP A 43 -4.35 -3.11 -7.10
N ALA A 44 -3.63 -4.11 -6.60
CA ALA A 44 -2.31 -4.49 -7.12
C ALA A 44 -2.42 -5.08 -8.53
N VAL A 45 -3.39 -5.97 -8.74
CA VAL A 45 -3.62 -6.59 -10.05
C VAL A 45 -4.19 -5.58 -11.05
N VAL A 46 -5.16 -4.74 -10.64
CA VAL A 46 -5.73 -3.70 -11.50
C VAL A 46 -4.66 -2.69 -11.94
N ARG A 47 -3.78 -2.26 -11.05
CA ARG A 47 -2.67 -1.35 -11.40
C ARG A 47 -1.71 -1.99 -12.41
N THR A 48 -1.46 -3.29 -12.29
CA THR A 48 -0.62 -4.01 -13.25
C THR A 48 -1.31 -4.14 -14.61
N GLU A 49 -2.62 -4.43 -14.65
CA GLU A 49 -3.39 -4.43 -15.89
C GLU A 49 -3.43 -3.05 -16.57
N LEU A 50 -3.62 -1.97 -15.80
CA LEU A 50 -3.55 -0.60 -16.31
C LEU A 50 -2.16 -0.29 -16.91
N ALA A 51 -1.10 -0.72 -16.24
CA ALA A 51 0.27 -0.57 -16.73
C ALA A 51 0.50 -1.34 -18.03
N GLN A 52 -0.03 -2.56 -18.17
CA GLN A 52 0.04 -3.33 -19.42
C GLN A 52 -0.69 -2.63 -20.57
N ARG A 53 -1.89 -2.10 -20.32
CA ARG A 53 -2.66 -1.33 -21.32
C ARG A 53 -1.88 -0.07 -21.74
N TRP A 54 -1.24 0.59 -20.80
CA TRP A 54 -0.41 1.76 -21.08
C TRP A 54 0.82 1.40 -21.93
N VAL A 55 1.51 0.29 -21.65
CA VAL A 55 2.63 -0.18 -22.49
C VAL A 55 2.19 -0.46 -23.93
N ALA A 56 0.98 -1.02 -24.11
CA ALA A 56 0.42 -1.27 -25.43
C ALA A 56 0.04 0.03 -26.19
N ASN A 57 -0.33 1.09 -25.48
CA ASN A 57 -0.71 2.38 -26.04
C ASN A 57 -0.22 3.53 -25.13
N PRO A 58 1.08 3.90 -25.17
CA PRO A 58 1.65 4.92 -24.30
C PRO A 58 1.06 6.30 -24.57
N HIS A 59 0.58 6.95 -23.51
CA HIS A 59 0.02 8.29 -23.56
C HIS A 59 0.17 9.00 -22.21
N TRP A 60 -0.10 10.31 -22.19
CA TRP A 60 -0.16 11.06 -20.94
C TRP A 60 -1.49 10.79 -20.23
N ILE A 61 -1.45 10.23 -19.04
CA ILE A 61 -2.64 9.99 -18.20
C ILE A 61 -3.02 11.32 -17.54
N ALA A 62 -4.04 11.97 -18.05
CA ALA A 62 -4.49 13.31 -17.61
C ALA A 62 -5.63 13.27 -16.58
N HIS A 63 -6.41 12.18 -16.54
CA HIS A 63 -7.55 11.99 -15.63
C HIS A 63 -7.79 10.50 -15.35
N MET A 64 -8.73 10.19 -14.46
CA MET A 64 -8.97 8.83 -13.99
C MET A 64 -9.33 7.83 -15.10
N ASP A 65 -10.07 8.23 -16.12
CA ASP A 65 -10.50 7.32 -17.21
C ASP A 65 -9.40 7.08 -18.25
N ASP A 66 -8.33 7.86 -18.25
CA ASP A 66 -7.17 7.69 -19.14
C ASP A 66 -6.26 6.51 -18.74
N GLY A 67 -6.75 5.57 -17.96
CA GLY A 67 -5.97 4.40 -17.56
C GLY A 67 -5.31 4.51 -16.18
N ALA A 68 -5.76 5.42 -15.33
CA ALA A 68 -5.36 5.45 -13.91
C ALA A 68 -6.47 4.95 -12.98
N PHE A 69 -7.72 4.89 -13.46
CA PHE A 69 -8.86 4.56 -12.62
C PHE A 69 -8.90 5.46 -11.38
N GLN A 70 -9.17 4.94 -10.21
CA GLN A 70 -9.18 5.69 -8.94
C GLN A 70 -7.78 5.91 -8.32
N TYR A 71 -6.70 5.72 -9.08
CA TYR A 71 -5.33 5.75 -8.54
C TYR A 71 -4.53 6.95 -9.07
N GLY A 72 -3.43 7.26 -8.40
CA GLY A 72 -2.44 8.20 -8.94
C GLY A 72 -1.64 7.54 -10.08
N PRO A 73 -1.37 8.26 -11.18
CA PRO A 73 -0.76 7.68 -12.39
C PRO A 73 0.71 7.29 -12.23
N LEU A 74 1.45 7.90 -11.29
CA LEU A 74 2.89 7.65 -11.18
C LEU A 74 3.24 6.19 -10.90
N HIS A 75 2.45 5.51 -10.07
CA HIS A 75 2.67 4.08 -9.81
C HIS A 75 2.43 3.24 -11.06
N VAL A 76 1.40 3.56 -11.86
CA VAL A 76 1.13 2.90 -13.15
C VAL A 76 2.32 3.06 -14.10
N TYR A 77 2.88 4.26 -14.22
CA TYR A 77 4.07 4.51 -15.05
C TYR A 77 5.30 3.72 -14.59
N LEU A 78 5.53 3.61 -13.27
CA LEU A 78 6.64 2.84 -12.73
C LEU A 78 6.53 1.35 -13.06
N VAL A 79 5.33 0.78 -12.89
CA VAL A 79 5.05 -0.62 -13.23
C VAL A 79 5.14 -0.83 -14.76
N ALA A 80 4.62 0.10 -15.55
CA ALA A 80 4.73 0.07 -17.01
C ALA A 80 6.20 0.12 -17.48
N GLY A 81 7.04 0.92 -16.81
CA GLY A 81 8.48 0.92 -17.06
C GLY A 81 9.12 -0.43 -16.81
N ALA A 82 8.76 -1.13 -15.73
CA ALA A 82 9.26 -2.47 -15.44
C ALA A 82 8.79 -3.51 -16.48
N LEU A 83 7.53 -3.43 -16.92
CA LEU A 83 6.99 -4.27 -17.99
C LEU A 83 7.70 -4.00 -19.33
N ALA A 84 7.95 -2.73 -19.67
CA ALA A 84 8.66 -2.34 -20.89
C ALA A 84 10.13 -2.83 -20.90
N LEU A 85 10.74 -3.04 -19.73
CA LEU A 85 12.05 -3.67 -19.57
C LEU A 85 12.01 -5.22 -19.69
N GLY A 86 10.85 -5.80 -19.98
CA GLY A 86 10.68 -7.24 -20.18
C GLY A 86 10.42 -8.05 -18.90
N MET A 87 10.07 -7.40 -17.78
CA MET A 87 9.67 -8.12 -16.58
C MET A 87 8.30 -8.78 -16.79
N ASP A 88 8.14 -9.97 -16.20
CA ASP A 88 6.85 -10.67 -16.21
C ASP A 88 5.74 -9.85 -15.52
N ARG A 89 4.50 -9.99 -16.03
CA ARG A 89 3.34 -9.25 -15.52
C ARG A 89 3.04 -9.53 -14.04
N GLU A 90 3.27 -10.75 -13.58
CA GLU A 90 2.99 -11.12 -12.19
C GLU A 90 4.01 -10.50 -11.24
N ASP A 91 5.23 -10.22 -11.73
CA ASP A 91 6.36 -9.77 -10.93
C ASP A 91 6.72 -8.28 -11.09
N ALA A 92 6.42 -7.65 -12.23
CA ALA A 92 6.84 -6.27 -12.52
C ALA A 92 6.50 -5.28 -11.40
N GLY A 93 5.25 -5.26 -10.97
CA GLY A 93 4.80 -4.39 -9.88
C GLY A 93 5.41 -4.74 -8.51
N ARG A 94 5.71 -6.02 -8.28
CA ARG A 94 6.36 -6.52 -7.05
C ARG A 94 7.81 -6.05 -6.98
N TRP A 95 8.55 -6.12 -8.08
CA TRP A 95 9.92 -5.59 -8.15
C TRP A 95 9.99 -4.09 -7.95
N VAL A 96 9.03 -3.32 -8.50
CA VAL A 96 8.90 -1.88 -8.25
C VAL A 96 8.69 -1.64 -6.75
N SER A 97 7.74 -2.34 -6.13
CA SER A 97 7.45 -2.21 -4.69
C SER A 97 8.65 -2.60 -3.83
N LEU A 98 9.39 -3.65 -4.21
CA LEU A 98 10.60 -4.09 -3.51
C LEU A 98 11.71 -3.02 -3.57
N LEU A 99 11.97 -2.48 -4.75
CA LEU A 99 12.98 -1.44 -4.95
C LEU A 99 12.69 -0.23 -4.06
N PHE A 100 11.50 0.34 -4.16
CA PHE A 100 11.12 1.50 -3.36
C PHE A 100 11.01 1.17 -1.87
N GLY A 101 10.55 -0.04 -1.53
CA GLY A 101 10.50 -0.52 -0.16
C GLY A 101 11.87 -0.61 0.51
N VAL A 102 12.90 -1.01 -0.23
CA VAL A 102 14.29 -1.02 0.28
C VAL A 102 14.87 0.39 0.33
N LEU A 103 14.69 1.17 -0.74
CA LEU A 103 15.20 2.55 -0.81
C LEU A 103 14.60 3.46 0.27
N THR A 104 13.45 3.14 0.80
CA THR A 104 12.80 3.86 1.92
C THR A 104 13.69 3.94 3.17
N VAL A 105 14.64 3.01 3.33
CA VAL A 105 15.59 3.08 4.45
C VAL A 105 16.48 4.31 4.40
N LEU A 106 16.79 4.84 3.21
CA LEU A 106 17.67 6.01 3.06
C LEU A 106 17.10 7.27 3.72
N PRO A 107 15.89 7.74 3.37
CA PRO A 107 15.28 8.87 4.05
C PRO A 107 14.93 8.58 5.52
N LEU A 108 14.54 7.34 5.85
CA LEU A 108 14.31 6.93 7.23
C LEU A 108 15.58 7.03 8.07
N TRP A 109 16.71 6.56 7.55
CA TRP A 109 18.02 6.67 8.19
C TRP A 109 18.40 8.13 8.44
N SER A 110 18.30 8.97 7.40
CA SER A 110 18.61 10.39 7.50
C SER A 110 17.79 11.08 8.60
N LEU A 111 16.48 10.89 8.58
CA LEU A 111 15.56 11.49 9.56
C LEU A 111 15.81 10.98 10.98
N SER A 112 16.01 9.67 11.14
CA SER A 112 16.26 9.05 12.44
C SER A 112 17.61 9.43 13.03
N ARG A 113 18.64 9.58 12.17
CA ARG A 113 19.97 10.06 12.59
C ARG A 113 19.92 11.48 13.12
N ARG A 114 19.12 12.37 12.53
CA ARG A 114 18.92 13.74 13.00
C ARG A 114 18.25 13.77 14.39
N LEU A 115 17.33 12.84 14.65
CA LEU A 115 16.62 12.75 15.93
C LEU A 115 17.41 12.05 17.04
N GLY A 116 18.07 10.94 16.77
CA GLY A 116 18.67 10.05 17.75
C GLY A 116 20.13 9.67 17.49
N GLY A 117 20.81 10.36 16.56
CA GLY A 117 22.18 10.03 16.16
C GLY A 117 22.24 8.68 15.44
N ILE A 118 23.44 8.12 15.30
CA ILE A 118 23.68 6.85 14.61
C ILE A 118 22.91 5.67 15.26
N SER A 119 22.80 5.66 16.57
CA SER A 119 22.00 4.67 17.31
C SER A 119 20.51 4.79 16.96
N GLY A 120 20.00 6.01 16.84
CA GLY A 120 18.63 6.27 16.40
C GLY A 120 18.35 5.71 15.00
N ALA A 121 19.28 5.91 14.07
CA ALA A 121 19.20 5.39 12.71
C ALA A 121 19.17 3.85 12.68
N TRP A 122 20.00 3.18 13.47
CA TRP A 122 20.02 1.72 13.55
C TRP A 122 18.72 1.16 14.14
N TRP A 123 18.17 1.78 15.19
CA TRP A 123 16.90 1.36 15.77
C TRP A 123 15.74 1.49 14.79
N ALA A 124 15.68 2.60 14.06
CA ALA A 124 14.65 2.79 13.04
C ALA A 124 14.80 1.78 11.90
N THR A 125 16.04 1.52 11.45
CA THR A 125 16.34 0.52 10.42
C THR A 125 15.96 -0.89 10.86
N ALA A 126 16.29 -1.30 12.07
CA ALA A 126 15.94 -2.61 12.60
C ALA A 126 14.42 -2.79 12.72
N GLY A 127 13.73 -1.78 13.28
CA GLY A 127 12.27 -1.77 13.32
C GLY A 127 11.63 -1.86 11.94
N PHE A 128 12.15 -1.13 10.96
CA PHE A 128 11.66 -1.13 9.58
C PHE A 128 11.97 -2.45 8.84
N ALA A 129 13.14 -3.04 9.07
CA ALA A 129 13.54 -4.31 8.49
C ALA A 129 12.63 -5.47 8.93
N LEU A 130 12.22 -5.46 10.20
CA LEU A 130 11.39 -6.50 10.82
C LEU A 130 9.88 -6.19 10.75
N TRP A 131 9.47 -5.07 10.18
CA TRP A 131 8.07 -4.67 10.10
C TRP A 131 7.30 -5.48 9.07
N GLY A 132 6.55 -6.50 9.53
CA GLY A 132 5.86 -7.48 8.68
C GLY A 132 4.91 -6.85 7.66
N MET A 133 4.09 -5.88 8.06
CA MET A 133 3.17 -5.20 7.14
C MET A 133 3.91 -4.50 5.99
N HIS A 134 5.04 -3.84 6.26
CA HIS A 134 5.80 -3.20 5.18
C HIS A 134 6.58 -4.22 4.34
N ILE A 135 6.97 -5.36 4.91
CA ILE A 135 7.54 -6.46 4.13
C ILE A 135 6.51 -6.92 3.10
N GLN A 136 5.25 -7.13 3.52
CA GLN A 136 4.15 -7.48 2.62
C GLN A 136 3.94 -6.42 1.53
N MET A 137 3.83 -5.14 1.92
CA MET A 137 3.64 -4.04 0.95
C MET A 137 4.81 -3.88 -0.03
N SER A 138 5.99 -4.38 0.32
CA SER A 138 7.18 -4.37 -0.54
C SER A 138 7.26 -5.60 -1.47
N THR A 139 6.39 -6.60 -1.30
CA THR A 139 6.42 -7.84 -2.08
C THR A 139 5.15 -8.10 -2.87
N THR A 140 4.20 -7.17 -2.81
CA THR A 140 3.01 -7.08 -3.67
C THR A 140 3.04 -5.80 -4.51
N ALA A 141 2.31 -5.75 -5.63
CA ALA A 141 2.28 -4.60 -6.54
C ALA A 141 1.42 -3.43 -6.00
N GLY A 142 1.55 -3.14 -4.69
CA GLY A 142 0.88 -2.03 -4.04
C GLY A 142 1.62 -0.70 -4.20
N SER A 143 0.90 0.41 -4.09
CA SER A 143 1.50 1.75 -4.14
C SER A 143 2.07 2.23 -2.80
N GLU A 144 1.86 1.46 -1.73
CA GLU A 144 2.19 1.83 -0.36
C GLU A 144 3.69 2.06 -0.18
N SER A 145 4.54 1.16 -0.69
CA SER A 145 6.01 1.29 -0.60
C SER A 145 6.53 2.48 -1.40
N VAL A 146 5.99 2.70 -2.59
CA VAL A 146 6.38 3.84 -3.45
C VAL A 146 5.96 5.17 -2.82
N GLY A 147 4.72 5.25 -2.33
CA GLY A 147 4.20 6.45 -1.65
C GLY A 147 4.99 6.77 -0.40
N LEU A 148 5.26 5.77 0.44
CA LEU A 148 6.04 5.93 1.67
C LEU A 148 7.47 6.43 1.40
N PHE A 149 8.14 5.89 0.37
CA PHE A 149 9.47 6.36 -0.03
C PHE A 149 9.48 7.87 -0.29
N PHE A 150 8.56 8.34 -1.14
CA PHE A 150 8.50 9.77 -1.47
C PHE A 150 8.10 10.63 -0.27
N VAL A 151 7.16 10.18 0.57
CA VAL A 151 6.78 10.90 1.79
C VAL A 151 7.97 11.05 2.73
N LEU A 152 8.67 9.96 3.06
CA LEU A 152 9.82 10.03 3.97
C LEU A 152 10.98 10.84 3.38
N TRP A 153 11.21 10.75 2.06
CA TRP A 153 12.23 11.56 1.42
C TRP A 153 11.89 13.06 1.46
N SER A 154 10.63 13.41 1.22
CA SER A 154 10.14 14.78 1.39
C SER A 154 10.39 15.28 2.82
N LEU A 155 10.02 14.49 3.84
CA LEU A 155 10.20 14.87 5.23
C LEU A 155 11.68 14.95 5.67
N ALA A 156 12.54 14.10 5.12
CA ALA A 156 13.99 14.15 5.37
C ALA A 156 14.61 15.43 4.80
N LEU A 157 14.23 15.81 3.58
CA LEU A 157 14.64 17.09 2.96
C LEU A 157 14.04 18.29 3.68
N LEU A 158 12.78 18.20 4.14
CA LEU A 158 12.16 19.25 4.96
C LEU A 158 12.94 19.46 6.26
N ALA A 159 13.31 18.38 6.96
CA ALA A 159 14.11 18.45 8.16
C ALA A 159 15.46 19.14 7.90
N GLU A 160 16.14 18.77 6.80
CA GLU A 160 17.40 19.41 6.40
C GLU A 160 17.23 20.89 6.10
N GLY A 161 16.22 21.26 5.32
CA GLY A 161 15.95 22.65 4.96
C GLY A 161 15.63 23.53 6.17
N LEU A 162 14.91 22.98 7.17
CA LEU A 162 14.58 23.68 8.41
C LEU A 162 15.76 23.80 9.36
N GLU A 163 16.58 22.74 9.52
CA GLU A 163 17.76 22.79 10.40
C GLU A 163 18.85 23.71 9.88
N GLU A 164 19.15 23.63 8.59
CA GLU A 164 20.22 24.38 7.96
C GLU A 164 19.78 25.77 7.47
N ASN A 165 18.48 26.07 7.61
CA ASN A 165 17.85 27.30 7.10
C ASN A 165 18.14 27.51 5.60
N ARG A 166 18.03 26.45 4.79
CA ARG A 166 18.36 26.43 3.37
C ARG A 166 17.14 26.19 2.50
N PHE A 167 17.00 26.98 1.44
CA PHE A 167 15.91 26.85 0.47
C PHE A 167 16.00 25.59 -0.44
N PRO A 168 17.18 25.17 -0.96
CA PRO A 168 17.23 24.05 -1.89
C PRO A 168 16.66 22.75 -1.32
N PRO A 169 17.00 22.28 -0.09
CA PRO A 169 16.36 21.10 0.47
C PRO A 169 14.85 21.29 0.72
N LEU A 170 14.42 22.49 1.11
CA LEU A 170 13.01 22.82 1.30
C LEU A 170 12.22 22.69 -0.01
N PHE A 171 12.75 23.22 -1.11
CA PHE A 171 12.15 23.10 -2.43
C PHE A 171 12.19 21.64 -2.93
N GLY A 172 13.30 20.94 -2.74
CA GLY A 172 13.39 19.51 -3.01
C GLY A 172 12.33 18.70 -2.27
N SER A 173 12.08 19.02 -1.00
CA SER A 173 10.99 18.43 -0.21
C SER A 173 9.63 18.61 -0.88
N ALA A 174 9.30 19.82 -1.32
CA ALA A 174 8.02 20.12 -1.99
C ALA A 174 7.86 19.36 -3.31
N LEU A 175 8.90 19.30 -4.14
CA LEU A 175 8.90 18.55 -5.40
C LEU A 175 8.74 17.04 -5.16
N VAL A 176 9.41 16.49 -4.16
CA VAL A 176 9.26 15.07 -3.80
C VAL A 176 7.88 14.78 -3.23
N LEU A 177 7.29 15.70 -2.45
CA LEU A 177 5.90 15.56 -2.00
C LEU A 177 4.91 15.57 -3.16
N ASN A 178 5.16 16.39 -4.18
CA ASN A 178 4.35 16.40 -5.41
C ASN A 178 4.37 15.03 -6.10
N LEU A 179 5.53 14.32 -6.12
CA LEU A 179 5.59 12.93 -6.61
C LEU A 179 4.83 11.95 -5.71
N ALA A 180 4.89 12.10 -4.38
CA ALA A 180 4.08 11.30 -3.46
C ALA A 180 2.58 11.47 -3.74
N CYS A 181 2.14 12.69 -4.01
CA CYS A 181 0.75 13.01 -4.37
C CYS A 181 0.33 12.37 -5.70
N ALA A 182 1.26 12.18 -6.64
CA ALA A 182 1.02 11.48 -7.90
C ALA A 182 0.95 9.95 -7.75
N VAL A 183 1.38 9.41 -6.60
CA VAL A 183 1.23 7.99 -6.25
C VAL A 183 -0.06 7.75 -5.46
N ARG A 184 -0.35 8.60 -4.45
CA ARG A 184 -1.42 8.37 -3.47
C ARG A 184 -2.13 9.65 -3.05
N TYR A 185 -3.45 9.63 -3.01
CA TYR A 185 -4.27 10.78 -2.64
C TYR A 185 -4.20 11.15 -1.15
N ASP A 186 -3.93 10.20 -0.26
CA ASP A 186 -3.73 10.46 1.17
C ASP A 186 -2.54 11.40 1.44
N CYS A 187 -1.56 11.44 0.53
CA CYS A 187 -0.44 12.39 0.59
C CYS A 187 -0.86 13.84 0.36
N TRP A 188 -2.01 14.11 -0.30
CA TRP A 188 -2.49 15.47 -0.55
C TRP A 188 -2.72 16.26 0.74
N LEU A 189 -3.12 15.56 1.82
CA LEU A 189 -3.31 16.15 3.14
C LEU A 189 -2.01 16.76 3.72
N LEU A 190 -0.85 16.26 3.30
CA LEU A 190 0.43 16.76 3.78
C LEU A 190 0.77 18.14 3.23
N ILE A 191 0.26 18.54 2.06
CA ILE A 191 0.53 19.86 1.47
C ILE A 191 0.03 20.97 2.37
N PRO A 192 -1.27 21.10 2.66
CA PRO A 192 -1.77 22.18 3.53
C PRO A 192 -1.21 22.06 4.96
N LEU A 193 -0.99 20.83 5.45
CA LEU A 193 -0.42 20.63 6.77
C LEU A 193 1.01 21.21 6.87
N ILE A 194 1.89 20.89 5.92
CA ILE A 194 3.27 21.40 5.93
C ILE A 194 3.28 22.91 5.70
N CYS A 195 2.47 23.43 4.78
CA CYS A 195 2.32 24.86 4.57
C CYS A 195 1.92 25.58 5.87
N MET A 196 0.96 25.04 6.61
CA MET A 196 0.54 25.60 7.91
C MET A 196 1.67 25.51 8.94
N LEU A 197 2.41 24.41 9.00
CA LEU A 197 3.53 24.23 9.92
C LEU A 197 4.68 25.20 9.61
N LEU A 198 4.98 25.46 8.34
CA LEU A 198 5.97 26.45 7.91
C LEU A 198 5.54 27.88 8.28
N LEU A 199 4.25 28.20 8.05
CA LEU A 199 3.68 29.49 8.38
C LEU A 199 3.72 29.80 9.89
N LEU A 200 3.38 28.80 10.71
CA LEU A 200 3.26 28.97 12.17
C LEU A 200 4.58 28.72 12.93
N GLY A 201 5.51 27.97 12.31
CA GLY A 201 6.77 27.58 12.95
C GLY A 201 7.87 28.62 12.87
N ASP A 202 7.76 29.58 11.94
CA ASP A 202 8.75 30.65 11.80
C ASP A 202 8.47 31.84 12.74
N ARG A 203 9.50 32.36 13.36
CA ARG A 203 9.39 33.55 14.19
C ARG A 203 9.22 34.83 13.36
N ASP A 204 9.83 34.85 12.16
CA ASP A 204 9.63 35.89 11.17
C ASP A 204 8.42 35.54 10.31
N ARG A 205 7.34 36.29 10.43
CA ARG A 205 6.11 36.10 9.70
C ARG A 205 6.30 36.20 8.18
N VAL A 206 7.16 37.09 7.69
CA VAL A 206 7.43 37.25 6.28
C VAL A 206 8.15 36.03 5.74
N ALA A 207 9.17 35.54 6.44
CA ALA A 207 9.87 34.33 6.09
C ALA A 207 8.93 33.10 6.13
N GLY A 208 8.08 32.99 7.14
CA GLY A 208 7.09 31.92 7.27
C GLY A 208 6.09 31.91 6.11
N VAL A 209 5.52 33.08 5.77
CA VAL A 209 4.61 33.21 4.60
C VAL A 209 5.34 32.84 3.31
N THR A 210 6.52 33.41 3.08
CA THR A 210 7.31 33.13 1.87
C THR A 210 7.60 31.65 1.70
N ARG A 211 8.09 30.99 2.75
CA ARG A 211 8.36 29.53 2.73
C ARG A 211 7.10 28.72 2.47
N SER A 212 6.01 29.03 3.16
CA SER A 212 4.72 28.35 3.01
C SER A 212 4.19 28.48 1.58
N VAL A 213 4.18 29.69 1.01
CA VAL A 213 3.70 29.93 -0.36
C VAL A 213 4.58 29.24 -1.39
N CYS A 214 5.91 29.41 -1.30
CA CYS A 214 6.84 28.75 -2.23
C CYS A 214 6.73 27.23 -2.15
N TYR A 215 6.62 26.67 -0.93
CA TYR A 215 6.42 25.24 -0.74
C TYR A 215 5.13 24.76 -1.39
N GLY A 216 4.02 25.44 -1.13
CA GLY A 216 2.71 25.11 -1.71
C GLY A 216 2.72 25.13 -3.22
N LEU A 217 3.29 26.19 -3.83
CA LEU A 217 3.39 26.32 -5.29
C LEU A 217 4.20 25.20 -5.95
N LEU A 218 5.20 24.63 -5.27
CA LEU A 218 6.00 23.52 -5.77
C LEU A 218 5.39 22.15 -5.47
N ALA A 219 4.59 22.02 -4.41
CA ALA A 219 4.00 20.75 -4.00
C ALA A 219 2.65 20.46 -4.69
N ILE A 220 1.94 21.49 -5.20
CA ILE A 220 0.58 21.37 -5.72
C ILE A 220 0.45 21.05 -7.23
N PRO A 221 1.45 21.21 -8.11
CA PRO A 221 1.25 21.16 -9.57
C PRO A 221 0.56 19.89 -10.06
N PHE A 222 0.96 18.72 -9.57
CA PHE A 222 0.29 17.47 -9.93
C PHE A 222 -1.18 17.49 -9.50
N VAL A 223 -1.45 17.85 -8.25
CA VAL A 223 -2.82 17.87 -7.70
C VAL A 223 -3.72 18.79 -8.54
N ALA A 224 -3.24 20.00 -8.84
CA ALA A 224 -3.97 20.96 -9.66
C ALA A 224 -4.20 20.46 -11.10
N ALA A 225 -3.19 19.90 -11.74
CA ALA A 225 -3.31 19.33 -13.08
C ALA A 225 -4.27 18.14 -13.12
N TRP A 226 -4.20 17.27 -12.11
CA TRP A 226 -5.08 16.10 -11.97
C TRP A 226 -6.54 16.51 -11.75
N MET A 227 -6.79 17.47 -10.88
CA MET A 227 -8.13 18.04 -10.65
C MET A 227 -8.67 18.68 -11.93
N GLN A 228 -7.84 19.46 -12.64
CA GLN A 228 -8.24 20.06 -13.90
C GLN A 228 -8.56 19.02 -14.99
N GLY A 229 -7.77 17.95 -15.08
CA GLY A 229 -8.04 16.84 -16.00
C GLY A 229 -9.37 16.16 -15.72
N ASN A 230 -9.65 15.84 -14.46
CA ASN A 230 -10.92 15.23 -14.06
C ASN A 230 -12.12 16.19 -14.25
N GLU A 231 -11.95 17.49 -13.97
CA GLU A 231 -12.98 18.49 -14.24
C GLU A 231 -13.36 18.52 -15.73
N ARG A 232 -12.37 18.52 -16.63
CA ARG A 232 -12.61 18.53 -18.07
C ARG A 232 -13.29 17.26 -18.58
N ALA A 233 -12.92 16.10 -18.01
CA ALA A 233 -13.41 14.80 -18.46
C ALA A 233 -14.76 14.42 -17.83
N LYS A 234 -15.00 14.80 -16.58
CA LYS A 234 -16.14 14.35 -15.75
C LYS A 234 -17.05 15.49 -15.29
N GLY A 235 -16.65 16.76 -15.46
CA GLY A 235 -17.33 17.90 -14.84
C GLY A 235 -17.18 17.96 -13.31
N ASP A 236 -16.19 17.23 -12.75
CA ASP A 236 -15.96 17.17 -11.32
C ASP A 236 -14.47 16.96 -11.02
N PRO A 237 -13.77 17.96 -10.43
CA PRO A 237 -12.34 17.86 -10.14
C PRO A 237 -12.01 16.79 -9.09
N PHE A 238 -12.99 16.43 -8.24
CA PHE A 238 -12.86 15.44 -7.18
C PHE A 238 -13.44 14.05 -7.54
N ALA A 239 -13.76 13.81 -8.81
CA ALA A 239 -14.36 12.56 -9.26
C ALA A 239 -13.68 11.30 -8.69
N PRO A 240 -12.32 11.15 -8.71
CA PRO A 240 -11.66 9.98 -8.13
C PRO A 240 -11.88 9.82 -6.62
N LEU A 241 -11.89 10.95 -5.88
CA LEU A 241 -12.10 10.92 -4.43
C LEU A 241 -13.54 10.56 -4.07
N LYS A 242 -14.52 11.09 -4.81
CA LYS A 242 -15.94 10.74 -4.63
C LYS A 242 -16.20 9.26 -4.97
N TYR A 243 -15.52 8.75 -5.99
CA TYR A 243 -15.60 7.34 -6.36
C TYR A 243 -15.08 6.46 -5.22
N ILE A 244 -13.89 6.76 -4.66
CA ILE A 244 -13.34 6.06 -3.49
C ILE A 244 -14.28 6.17 -2.29
N GLU A 245 -14.83 7.35 -2.04
CA GLU A 245 -15.76 7.58 -0.93
C GLU A 245 -17.03 6.72 -1.04
N SER A 246 -17.55 6.50 -2.25
CA SER A 246 -18.72 5.65 -2.47
C SER A 246 -18.46 4.20 -2.05
N PHE A 247 -17.29 3.65 -2.34
CA PHE A 247 -16.88 2.32 -1.85
C PHE A 247 -16.80 2.28 -0.33
N HIS A 248 -16.15 3.27 0.26
CA HIS A 248 -16.02 3.32 1.72
C HIS A 248 -17.38 3.40 2.40
N LYS A 249 -18.34 4.17 1.88
CA LYS A 249 -19.70 4.26 2.42
C LYS A 249 -20.43 2.92 2.38
N GLY A 250 -20.31 2.17 1.28
CA GLY A 250 -20.86 0.80 1.19
C GLY A 250 -20.30 -0.11 2.27
N TRP A 251 -19.00 -0.18 2.41
CA TRP A 251 -18.34 -1.02 3.42
C TRP A 251 -18.63 -0.56 4.87
N VAL A 252 -18.76 0.75 5.12
CA VAL A 252 -19.20 1.26 6.42
C VAL A 252 -20.60 0.80 6.74
N ALA A 253 -21.53 0.85 5.79
CA ALA A 253 -22.91 0.38 5.99
C ALA A 253 -22.95 -1.11 6.35
N GLU A 254 -22.18 -1.94 5.67
CA GLU A 254 -22.02 -3.37 6.01
C GLU A 254 -21.40 -3.58 7.40
N GLY A 255 -20.37 -2.82 7.74
CA GLY A 255 -19.72 -2.87 9.05
C GLY A 255 -20.66 -2.46 10.17
N VAL A 256 -21.45 -1.40 9.99
CA VAL A 256 -22.46 -0.95 10.97
C VAL A 256 -23.62 -1.96 11.10
N ALA A 257 -24.01 -2.61 10.01
CA ALA A 257 -25.02 -3.66 10.05
C ALA A 257 -24.55 -4.91 10.82
N ARG A 258 -23.27 -5.25 10.71
CA ARG A 258 -22.65 -6.40 11.40
C ARG A 258 -22.43 -6.14 12.90
N TRP A 259 -22.02 -4.91 13.24
CA TRP A 259 -21.76 -4.44 14.59
C TRP A 259 -22.79 -3.36 14.94
N THR A 260 -23.12 -3.10 16.15
CA THR A 260 -23.86 -1.87 16.45
C THR A 260 -23.04 -0.64 16.04
N SER A 261 -23.70 0.49 15.74
CA SER A 261 -23.01 1.74 15.40
C SER A 261 -21.99 2.16 16.48
N ALA A 262 -22.29 1.95 17.75
CA ALA A 262 -21.38 2.23 18.86
C ALA A 262 -20.16 1.29 18.85
N GLY A 263 -20.36 0.00 18.62
CA GLY A 263 -19.29 -1.00 18.52
C GLY A 263 -18.34 -0.71 17.35
N TYR A 264 -18.89 -0.37 16.18
CA TYR A 264 -18.12 0.01 15.01
C TYR A 264 -17.27 1.27 15.26
N ARG A 265 -17.84 2.31 15.89
CA ARG A 265 -17.12 3.53 16.26
C ARG A 265 -16.00 3.24 17.28
N ALA A 266 -16.26 2.43 18.29
CA ALA A 266 -15.25 2.04 19.28
C ALA A 266 -14.08 1.28 18.64
N GLN A 267 -14.37 0.32 17.76
CA GLN A 267 -13.34 -0.40 17.01
C GLN A 267 -12.45 0.56 16.20
N ASN A 268 -13.06 1.51 15.48
CA ASN A 268 -12.32 2.45 14.63
C ASN A 268 -11.51 3.47 15.43
N LEU A 269 -11.95 3.83 16.65
CA LEU A 269 -11.18 4.72 17.54
C LEU A 269 -9.83 4.11 17.95
N PHE A 270 -9.80 2.81 18.19
CA PHE A 270 -8.60 2.09 18.60
C PHE A 270 -7.82 1.47 17.44
N PHE A 271 -8.29 1.66 16.21
CA PHE A 271 -7.68 1.03 15.03
C PHE A 271 -6.20 1.40 14.84
N TRP A 272 -5.89 2.71 14.79
CA TRP A 272 -4.53 3.16 14.49
C TRP A 272 -3.50 2.76 15.54
N PRO A 273 -3.75 2.97 16.85
CA PRO A 273 -2.87 2.44 17.89
C PRO A 273 -2.75 0.91 17.85
N GLY A 274 -3.86 0.23 17.61
CA GLY A 274 -3.88 -1.23 17.49
C GLY A 274 -3.03 -1.74 16.36
N VAL A 275 -3.15 -1.16 15.17
CA VAL A 275 -2.32 -1.53 14.00
C VAL A 275 -0.83 -1.28 14.28
N ALA A 276 -0.47 -0.15 14.89
CA ALA A 276 0.92 0.13 15.26
C ALA A 276 1.47 -0.90 16.25
N LEU A 277 0.73 -1.21 17.31
CA LEU A 277 1.11 -2.20 18.32
C LEU A 277 1.28 -3.61 17.73
N VAL A 278 0.38 -4.02 16.86
CA VAL A 278 0.36 -5.36 16.30
C VAL A 278 1.39 -5.53 15.19
N THR A 279 1.57 -4.55 14.31
CA THR A 279 2.43 -4.70 13.13
C THR A 279 3.89 -4.36 13.39
N LEU A 280 4.20 -3.35 14.23
CA LEU A 280 5.58 -3.01 14.65
C LEU A 280 6.10 -3.81 15.84
N SER A 281 5.27 -4.56 16.50
CA SER A 281 5.42 -5.11 17.85
C SER A 281 5.21 -4.07 18.98
N PRO A 282 4.73 -4.52 20.15
CA PRO A 282 4.42 -3.61 21.26
C PRO A 282 5.61 -2.77 21.75
N LEU A 283 6.81 -3.34 21.82
CA LEU A 283 7.97 -2.61 22.33
C LEU A 283 8.51 -1.59 21.33
N ILE A 284 8.52 -1.89 20.04
CA ILE A 284 8.94 -0.92 19.00
C ILE A 284 7.94 0.24 18.96
N ALA A 285 6.63 -0.05 18.96
CA ALA A 285 5.60 0.99 18.99
C ALA A 285 5.70 1.83 20.26
N TRP A 286 5.91 1.21 21.42
CA TRP A 286 6.15 1.91 22.69
C TRP A 286 7.36 2.84 22.64
N PHE A 287 8.51 2.38 22.10
CA PHE A 287 9.67 3.23 21.92
C PHE A 287 9.36 4.40 20.98
N GLY A 288 8.61 4.17 19.90
CA GLY A 288 8.17 5.23 19.00
C GLY A 288 7.40 6.34 19.75
N VAL A 289 6.36 5.96 20.49
CA VAL A 289 5.54 6.89 21.27
C VAL A 289 6.37 7.60 22.35
N ARG A 290 7.18 6.85 23.11
CA ARG A 290 8.06 7.43 24.15
C ARG A 290 9.08 8.40 23.56
N GLY A 291 9.61 8.08 22.37
CA GLY A 291 10.51 8.95 21.63
C GLY A 291 9.83 10.24 21.17
N MET A 292 8.59 10.15 20.63
CA MET A 292 7.79 11.34 20.30
C MET A 292 7.60 12.25 21.50
N LEU A 293 7.23 11.71 22.66
CA LEU A 293 7.04 12.48 23.89
C LEU A 293 8.36 13.15 24.35
N ARG A 294 9.49 12.47 24.21
CA ARG A 294 10.81 13.05 24.54
C ARG A 294 11.19 14.15 23.56
N VAL A 295 11.01 13.96 22.26
CA VAL A 295 11.26 14.96 21.21
C VAL A 295 10.35 16.18 21.41
N TRP A 296 9.07 15.97 21.71
CA TRP A 296 8.12 17.06 22.01
C TRP A 296 8.63 17.98 23.13
N ARG A 297 9.20 17.39 24.20
CA ARG A 297 9.69 18.14 25.38
C ARG A 297 11.07 18.76 25.15
N GLN A 298 11.99 18.05 24.50
CA GLN A 298 13.40 18.41 24.47
C GLN A 298 13.87 18.99 23.13
N ARG A 299 13.12 18.82 22.03
CA ARG A 299 13.52 19.26 20.69
C ARG A 299 12.39 20.03 19.99
N PRO A 300 12.13 21.28 20.39
CA PRO A 300 11.01 22.07 19.85
C PRO A 300 11.07 22.23 18.33
N GLY A 301 12.27 22.30 17.73
CA GLY A 301 12.46 22.37 16.27
C GLY A 301 11.97 21.16 15.49
N TYR A 302 11.66 20.04 16.16
CA TYR A 302 11.12 18.82 15.52
C TYR A 302 9.66 18.52 15.87
N ARG A 303 8.95 19.42 16.58
CA ARG A 303 7.52 19.23 16.88
C ARG A 303 6.66 19.14 15.63
N TRP A 304 7.07 19.76 14.55
CA TRP A 304 6.39 19.66 13.26
C TRP A 304 6.24 18.21 12.78
N LEU A 305 7.27 17.36 12.96
CA LEU A 305 7.21 15.95 12.56
C LEU A 305 6.18 15.18 13.37
N ILE A 306 5.97 15.53 14.64
CA ILE A 306 4.92 14.93 15.47
C ILE A 306 3.54 15.32 14.95
N TRP A 307 3.34 16.57 14.51
CA TRP A 307 2.09 16.99 13.90
C TRP A 307 1.82 16.28 12.57
N VAL A 308 2.85 15.97 11.79
CA VAL A 308 2.73 15.15 10.56
C VAL A 308 2.26 13.72 10.86
N VAL A 309 2.55 13.18 12.04
CA VAL A 309 1.97 11.88 12.49
C VAL A 309 0.53 12.07 12.98
N LEU A 310 0.30 13.05 13.85
CA LEU A 310 -0.96 13.16 14.60
C LEU A 310 -2.13 13.67 13.75
N VAL A 311 -1.90 14.69 12.89
CA VAL A 311 -2.99 15.33 12.14
C VAL A 311 -3.62 14.40 11.12
N PRO A 312 -2.88 13.67 10.25
CA PRO A 312 -3.48 12.70 9.35
C PRO A 312 -4.17 11.56 10.11
N THR A 313 -3.56 11.07 11.19
CA THR A 313 -4.18 10.02 12.03
C THR A 313 -5.49 10.50 12.62
N ALA A 314 -5.54 11.72 13.18
CA ALA A 314 -6.77 12.31 13.70
C ALA A 314 -7.82 12.53 12.61
N TYR A 315 -7.42 12.98 11.42
CA TYR A 315 -8.32 13.17 10.28
C TYR A 315 -9.00 11.85 9.85
N PHE A 316 -8.22 10.79 9.65
CA PHE A 316 -8.79 9.49 9.28
C PHE A 316 -9.61 8.86 10.40
N THR A 317 -9.20 9.06 11.67
CA THR A 317 -10.01 8.65 12.83
C THR A 317 -11.35 9.40 12.86
N PHE A 318 -11.34 10.71 12.63
CA PHE A 318 -12.55 11.51 12.57
C PHE A 318 -13.49 11.03 11.46
N ARG A 319 -12.98 10.74 10.27
CA ARG A 319 -13.76 10.20 9.15
C ARG A 319 -14.39 8.85 9.48
N SER A 320 -13.64 7.94 10.11
CA SER A 320 -14.13 6.59 10.41
C SER A 320 -14.98 6.50 11.66
N VAL A 321 -14.81 7.40 12.64
CA VAL A 321 -15.54 7.37 13.93
C VAL A 321 -16.71 8.34 13.93
N VAL A 322 -16.55 9.54 13.38
CA VAL A 322 -17.56 10.60 13.44
C VAL A 322 -18.41 10.63 12.18
N LEU A 323 -17.76 10.80 11.01
CA LEU A 323 -18.48 10.93 9.74
C LEU A 323 -19.01 9.61 9.21
N LEU A 324 -18.37 8.48 9.53
CA LEU A 324 -18.72 7.14 9.01
C LEU A 324 -18.70 7.07 7.48
N ASP A 325 -17.71 7.70 6.87
CA ASP A 325 -17.51 7.74 5.43
C ASP A 325 -16.17 7.14 4.99
N PHE A 326 -15.43 6.54 5.93
CA PHE A 326 -14.12 5.93 5.70
C PHE A 326 -13.95 4.64 6.49
N VAL A 327 -13.55 3.58 5.82
CA VAL A 327 -13.17 2.30 6.44
C VAL A 327 -11.67 2.26 6.62
N PRO A 328 -11.15 2.15 7.85
CA PRO A 328 -9.72 2.03 8.08
C PRO A 328 -9.25 0.60 7.71
N LEU A 329 -8.38 0.50 6.71
CA LEU A 329 -7.69 -0.74 6.36
C LEU A 329 -6.26 -0.73 6.92
N GLY A 330 -5.75 -1.89 7.31
CA GLY A 330 -4.39 -2.01 7.86
C GLY A 330 -3.34 -1.36 6.96
N ARG A 331 -3.41 -1.58 5.65
CA ARG A 331 -2.49 -0.99 4.65
C ARG A 331 -2.54 0.54 4.57
N PHE A 332 -3.65 1.18 4.92
CA PHE A 332 -3.73 2.64 4.96
C PHE A 332 -2.96 3.25 6.13
N ALA A 333 -2.64 2.43 7.15
CA ALA A 333 -1.83 2.86 8.28
C ALA A 333 -0.31 2.86 8.00
N VAL A 334 0.13 2.38 6.84
CA VAL A 334 1.57 2.23 6.53
C VAL A 334 2.32 3.55 6.74
N THR A 335 1.82 4.67 6.22
CA THR A 335 2.49 5.96 6.37
C THR A 335 2.54 6.41 7.83
N GLN A 336 1.42 6.35 8.56
CA GLN A 336 1.32 6.80 9.95
C GLN A 336 2.18 5.94 10.88
N VAL A 337 2.19 4.62 10.67
CA VAL A 337 3.01 3.69 11.46
C VAL A 337 4.49 3.86 11.16
N ALA A 338 4.87 4.04 9.88
CA ALA A 338 6.26 4.30 9.49
C ALA A 338 6.82 5.57 10.13
N LEU A 339 5.99 6.60 10.29
CA LEU A 339 6.38 7.87 10.89
C LEU A 339 6.65 7.78 12.40
N LEU A 340 6.35 6.66 13.07
CA LEU A 340 6.81 6.38 14.44
C LEU A 340 8.28 5.92 14.48
N LEU A 341 8.77 5.30 13.42
CA LEU A 341 10.12 4.69 13.39
C LEU A 341 11.25 5.68 13.63
N PRO A 342 11.25 6.92 13.11
CA PRO A 342 12.30 7.90 13.41
C PRO A 342 12.49 8.18 14.90
N PHE A 343 11.45 7.99 15.71
CA PHE A 343 11.46 8.25 17.15
C PHE A 343 11.91 7.04 17.98
N VAL A 344 11.95 5.83 17.42
CA VAL A 344 12.20 4.57 18.15
C VAL A 344 13.53 4.61 18.92
N GLY A 345 14.61 5.06 18.28
CA GLY A 345 15.92 5.13 18.95
C GLY A 345 15.97 6.12 20.11
N VAL A 346 15.29 7.26 19.96
CA VAL A 346 15.14 8.25 21.04
C VAL A 346 14.36 7.66 22.21
N GLY A 347 13.29 6.92 21.92
CA GLY A 347 12.47 6.25 22.93
C GLY A 347 13.18 5.11 23.63
N TYR A 348 13.97 4.31 22.90
CA TYR A 348 14.84 3.32 23.50
C TYR A 348 15.84 3.97 24.46
N GLN A 349 16.58 5.00 24.02
CA GLN A 349 17.51 5.75 24.88
C GLN A 349 16.82 6.27 26.14
N ALA A 350 15.64 6.89 25.99
CA ALA A 350 14.85 7.35 27.13
C ALA A 350 14.41 6.22 28.08
N THR A 351 14.26 5.01 27.57
CA THR A 351 13.85 3.85 28.37
C THR A 351 15.02 3.28 29.16
N VAL A 352 16.23 3.28 28.60
CA VAL A 352 17.41 2.68 29.25
C VAL A 352 18.26 3.68 30.03
N GLU A 353 17.94 4.97 29.96
CA GLU A 353 18.64 6.04 30.69
C GLU A 353 18.66 5.73 32.19
N GLY A 354 19.83 5.79 32.80
CA GLY A 354 20.04 5.45 34.22
C GLY A 354 20.00 3.95 34.57
N ARG A 355 19.83 3.06 33.58
CA ARG A 355 19.83 1.60 33.80
C ARG A 355 21.21 1.02 33.56
N SER A 356 21.45 -0.17 34.14
CA SER A 356 22.68 -0.93 33.89
C SER A 356 22.81 -1.37 32.42
N PRO A 357 24.04 -1.55 31.90
CA PRO A 357 24.25 -2.06 30.54
C PRO A 357 23.60 -3.42 30.29
N VAL A 358 23.46 -4.25 31.32
CA VAL A 358 22.77 -5.55 31.21
C VAL A 358 21.28 -5.33 30.97
N ALA A 359 20.63 -4.45 31.75
CA ALA A 359 19.23 -4.11 31.57
C ALA A 359 18.98 -3.46 30.20
N ALA A 360 19.86 -2.57 29.73
CA ALA A 360 19.75 -1.98 28.41
C ALA A 360 19.80 -3.05 27.30
N ARG A 361 20.73 -3.99 27.37
CA ARG A 361 20.81 -5.13 26.43
C ARG A 361 19.57 -6.01 26.49
N ALA A 362 19.04 -6.29 27.69
CA ALA A 362 17.81 -7.07 27.86
C ALA A 362 16.61 -6.38 27.17
N TRP A 363 16.45 -5.06 27.33
CA TRP A 363 15.41 -4.29 26.62
C TRP A 363 15.59 -4.35 25.10
N ALA A 364 16.82 -4.23 24.61
CA ALA A 364 17.11 -4.34 23.18
C ALA A 364 16.77 -5.73 22.64
N GLY A 365 17.24 -6.78 23.33
CA GLY A 365 16.96 -8.17 22.95
C GLY A 365 15.46 -8.49 22.95
N ALA A 366 14.74 -8.05 23.99
CA ALA A 366 13.28 -8.22 24.05
C ALA A 366 12.56 -7.49 22.91
N ALA A 367 12.95 -6.24 22.60
CA ALA A 367 12.31 -5.47 21.52
C ALA A 367 12.55 -6.10 20.14
N LEU A 368 13.78 -6.50 19.83
CA LEU A 368 14.13 -7.15 18.56
C LEU A 368 13.55 -8.56 18.47
N GLY A 369 13.58 -9.33 19.57
CA GLY A 369 12.97 -10.65 19.65
C GLY A 369 11.46 -10.61 19.40
N LEU A 370 10.75 -9.67 20.04
CA LEU A 370 9.33 -9.46 19.78
C LEU A 370 9.07 -8.98 18.35
N ALA A 371 9.89 -8.05 17.82
CA ALA A 371 9.72 -7.57 16.44
C ALA A 371 9.93 -8.70 15.41
N LEU A 372 10.80 -9.66 15.68
CA LEU A 372 10.96 -10.86 14.85
C LEU A 372 9.79 -11.85 15.03
N LEU A 373 9.34 -12.05 16.27
CA LEU A 373 8.30 -13.03 16.59
C LEU A 373 6.94 -12.63 16.01
N PHE A 374 6.56 -11.35 16.09
CA PHE A 374 5.25 -10.87 15.66
C PHE A 374 4.95 -11.17 14.19
N PRO A 375 5.82 -10.84 13.21
CA PRO A 375 5.57 -11.17 11.80
C PRO A 375 5.42 -12.68 11.56
N VAL A 376 6.18 -13.51 12.28
CA VAL A 376 6.08 -14.97 12.17
C VAL A 376 4.74 -15.47 12.71
N LEU A 377 4.33 -15.01 13.90
CA LEU A 377 3.04 -15.38 14.50
C LEU A 377 1.88 -14.93 13.62
N VAL A 378 1.97 -13.72 13.06
CA VAL A 378 0.97 -13.20 12.14
C VAL A 378 0.89 -14.06 10.88
N GLY A 379 2.03 -14.42 10.30
CA GLY A 379 2.07 -15.32 9.15
C GLY A 379 1.39 -16.65 9.42
N LEU A 380 1.70 -17.28 10.56
CA LEU A 380 1.09 -18.56 10.95
C LEU A 380 -0.43 -18.49 11.18
N ILE A 381 -0.94 -17.34 11.63
CA ILE A 381 -2.37 -17.18 11.94
C ILE A 381 -3.19 -16.79 10.69
N THR A 382 -2.58 -16.12 9.70
CA THR A 382 -3.30 -15.46 8.61
C THR A 382 -3.13 -16.11 7.23
N VAL A 383 -2.20 -17.06 7.06
CA VAL A 383 -1.82 -17.66 5.76
C VAL A 383 -3.03 -18.23 4.98
N ASP A 384 -3.99 -18.85 5.66
CA ASP A 384 -5.11 -19.55 5.01
C ASP A 384 -6.46 -18.80 5.12
N ARG A 385 -6.44 -17.51 5.44
CA ARG A 385 -7.70 -16.77 5.66
C ARG A 385 -8.06 -15.90 4.47
N GLU A 386 -9.24 -16.11 3.91
CA GLU A 386 -9.82 -15.29 2.84
C GLU A 386 -9.95 -13.81 3.23
N ASP A 387 -10.07 -13.51 4.52
CA ASP A 387 -10.23 -12.16 5.03
C ASP A 387 -8.92 -11.44 5.40
N GLN A 388 -7.78 -11.81 4.80
CA GLN A 388 -6.51 -11.08 4.97
C GLN A 388 -6.60 -9.61 4.59
N LEU A 389 -7.53 -9.26 3.73
CA LEU A 389 -7.88 -7.89 3.37
C LEU A 389 -8.73 -7.18 4.42
N ALA A 390 -9.09 -7.91 5.48
CA ALA A 390 -10.10 -7.45 6.41
C ALA A 390 -9.83 -6.07 6.96
N THR A 391 -10.90 -5.36 7.08
CA THR A 391 -11.09 -4.05 7.70
C THR A 391 -10.80 -4.02 9.20
N SER A 392 -10.41 -5.16 9.79
CA SER A 392 -10.23 -5.30 11.23
C SER A 392 -8.79 -5.00 11.67
N LEU A 393 -8.58 -4.93 12.97
CA LEU A 393 -7.29 -4.86 13.65
C LEU A 393 -6.40 -6.09 13.44
N ARG A 394 -6.77 -6.99 12.53
CA ARG A 394 -5.98 -8.18 12.25
C ARG A 394 -4.64 -7.79 11.67
N PRO A 395 -3.56 -8.33 12.21
CA PRO A 395 -2.23 -8.08 11.69
C PRO A 395 -2.11 -8.55 10.26
N VAL A 396 -1.43 -7.77 9.44
CA VAL A 396 -1.14 -8.11 8.06
C VAL A 396 0.04 -9.07 8.04
N SER A 397 -0.11 -10.22 7.38
CA SER A 397 0.96 -11.21 7.23
C SER A 397 2.17 -10.60 6.51
N PRO A 398 3.41 -10.96 6.85
CA PRO A 398 4.59 -10.54 6.08
C PRO A 398 4.63 -11.17 4.68
N VAL A 399 3.94 -12.28 4.46
CA VAL A 399 3.81 -12.96 3.16
C VAL A 399 2.47 -12.62 2.53
N SER A 400 2.48 -12.23 1.26
CA SER A 400 1.28 -11.95 0.47
C SER A 400 0.85 -13.23 -0.24
N THR A 401 -0.20 -13.90 0.24
CA THR A 401 -0.74 -15.10 -0.39
C THR A 401 -2.22 -14.92 -0.71
N ASN A 402 -2.61 -15.30 -1.92
CA ASN A 402 -4.02 -15.40 -2.28
C ASN A 402 -4.63 -16.69 -1.70
N PRO A 403 -5.94 -16.75 -1.47
CA PRO A 403 -6.60 -17.96 -1.01
C PRO A 403 -6.33 -19.14 -1.95
N PRO A 404 -6.04 -20.34 -1.40
CA PRO A 404 -5.75 -21.51 -2.23
C PRO A 404 -6.85 -21.85 -3.25
N ALA A 405 -8.12 -21.71 -2.88
CA ALA A 405 -9.25 -21.94 -3.76
C ALA A 405 -9.26 -20.99 -4.97
N VAL A 406 -8.94 -19.71 -4.76
CA VAL A 406 -8.82 -18.69 -5.81
C VAL A 406 -7.69 -19.05 -6.78
N MET A 407 -6.51 -19.39 -6.24
CA MET A 407 -5.35 -19.73 -7.04
C MET A 407 -5.50 -21.07 -7.77
N GLN A 408 -6.24 -22.02 -7.21
CA GLN A 408 -6.56 -23.26 -7.85
C GLN A 408 -7.34 -23.01 -9.16
N VAL A 409 -8.39 -22.21 -9.10
CA VAL A 409 -9.20 -21.84 -10.27
C VAL A 409 -8.35 -21.08 -11.30
N ALA A 410 -7.61 -20.07 -10.85
CA ALA A 410 -6.78 -19.24 -11.73
C ALA A 410 -5.72 -20.08 -12.48
N ARG A 411 -5.00 -20.94 -11.76
CA ARG A 411 -3.97 -21.81 -12.34
C ARG A 411 -4.56 -22.85 -13.28
N TRP A 412 -5.73 -23.38 -12.96
CA TRP A 412 -6.44 -24.30 -13.85
C TRP A 412 -6.86 -23.62 -15.15
N LEU A 413 -7.44 -22.41 -15.09
CA LEU A 413 -7.76 -21.62 -16.29
C LEU A 413 -6.50 -21.33 -17.12
N LYS A 414 -5.38 -21.02 -16.48
CA LYS A 414 -4.09 -20.79 -17.14
C LYS A 414 -3.55 -22.04 -17.85
N ALA A 415 -3.76 -23.22 -17.27
CA ALA A 415 -3.25 -24.48 -17.81
C ALA A 415 -4.16 -25.10 -18.87
N GLU A 416 -5.48 -25.04 -18.67
CA GLU A 416 -6.45 -25.80 -19.47
C GLU A 416 -7.19 -24.94 -20.51
N VAL A 417 -7.42 -23.65 -20.24
CA VAL A 417 -8.25 -22.78 -21.09
C VAL A 417 -7.40 -21.85 -21.94
N ALA A 418 -6.39 -21.22 -21.34
CA ALA A 418 -5.57 -20.24 -22.04
C ALA A 418 -4.80 -20.82 -23.25
N PRO A 419 -4.15 -22.01 -23.17
CA PRO A 419 -3.35 -22.55 -24.26
C PRO A 419 -4.18 -22.94 -25.50
N VAL A 420 -5.42 -23.40 -25.29
CA VAL A 420 -6.31 -23.83 -26.39
C VAL A 420 -7.09 -22.67 -27.02
N GLY A 421 -6.86 -21.45 -26.55
CA GLY A 421 -7.58 -20.28 -27.05
C GLY A 421 -9.02 -20.15 -26.52
N GLY A 422 -9.37 -20.92 -25.48
CA GLY A 422 -10.71 -20.97 -24.91
C GLY A 422 -11.11 -19.67 -24.22
N ALA A 423 -12.41 -19.51 -23.96
CA ALA A 423 -13.00 -18.38 -23.24
C ALA A 423 -13.68 -18.85 -21.95
N ALA A 424 -13.71 -17.96 -20.95
CA ALA A 424 -14.35 -18.21 -19.67
C ALA A 424 -15.29 -17.07 -19.29
N ALA A 425 -16.34 -17.40 -18.53
CA ALA A 425 -17.16 -16.41 -17.82
C ALA A 425 -16.94 -16.56 -16.32
N LEU A 426 -16.75 -15.44 -15.63
CA LEU A 426 -16.34 -15.39 -14.24
C LEU A 426 -17.36 -14.63 -13.39
N ASP A 427 -17.86 -15.28 -12.36
CA ASP A 427 -18.73 -14.67 -11.34
C ASP A 427 -17.99 -13.62 -10.51
N VAL A 428 -18.75 -12.73 -9.90
CA VAL A 428 -18.21 -11.69 -9.03
C VAL A 428 -18.07 -12.19 -7.59
N ASP A 429 -17.00 -11.74 -6.95
CA ASP A 429 -16.78 -11.97 -5.52
C ASP A 429 -16.94 -10.65 -4.73
N PRO A 430 -17.68 -10.65 -3.59
CA PRO A 430 -17.81 -9.47 -2.75
C PRO A 430 -16.49 -8.92 -2.21
N GLN A 431 -15.47 -9.77 -2.10
CA GLN A 431 -14.12 -9.40 -1.66
C GLN A 431 -13.16 -9.16 -2.82
N TYR A 432 -13.67 -9.18 -4.08
CA TYR A 432 -12.88 -8.91 -5.29
C TYR A 432 -11.85 -10.00 -5.65
N TRP A 433 -12.01 -11.25 -5.19
CA TRP A 433 -11.14 -12.36 -5.57
C TRP A 433 -11.28 -12.76 -7.04
N ASP A 434 -12.38 -12.43 -7.68
CA ASP A 434 -12.55 -12.57 -9.13
C ASP A 434 -11.48 -11.80 -9.92
N LEU A 435 -11.02 -10.65 -9.42
CA LEU A 435 -9.92 -9.89 -10.03
C LEU A 435 -8.60 -10.70 -9.99
N GLN A 436 -8.36 -11.45 -8.91
CA GLN A 436 -7.19 -12.30 -8.77
C GLN A 436 -7.27 -13.49 -9.75
N ILE A 437 -8.44 -14.15 -9.83
CA ILE A 437 -8.66 -15.25 -10.78
C ILE A 437 -8.41 -14.76 -12.20
N ALA A 438 -8.98 -13.63 -12.59
CA ALA A 438 -8.80 -13.03 -13.89
C ALA A 438 -7.33 -12.74 -14.20
N PHE A 439 -6.63 -12.10 -13.27
CA PHE A 439 -5.23 -11.74 -13.43
C PHE A 439 -4.34 -12.97 -13.58
N PHE A 440 -4.40 -13.92 -12.65
CA PHE A 440 -3.53 -15.10 -12.65
C PHE A 440 -3.90 -16.16 -13.67
N SER A 441 -5.15 -16.13 -14.23
CA SER A 441 -5.52 -16.98 -15.36
C SER A 441 -4.76 -16.64 -16.64
N GLY A 442 -4.31 -15.39 -16.77
CA GLY A 442 -3.66 -14.92 -18.00
C GLY A 442 -4.59 -14.75 -19.19
N LEU A 443 -5.89 -14.98 -19.04
CA LEU A 443 -6.87 -14.76 -20.09
C LEU A 443 -7.03 -13.26 -20.39
N PRO A 444 -7.00 -12.84 -21.65
CA PRO A 444 -7.29 -11.45 -22.02
C PRO A 444 -8.77 -11.13 -21.83
N ASP A 445 -9.10 -9.86 -21.63
CA ASP A 445 -10.49 -9.38 -21.47
C ASP A 445 -11.41 -9.78 -22.65
N THR A 446 -10.84 -9.99 -23.83
CA THR A 446 -11.58 -10.47 -25.00
C THR A 446 -12.04 -11.92 -24.92
N ARG A 447 -11.48 -12.70 -23.98
CA ARG A 447 -11.81 -14.11 -23.73
C ARG A 447 -12.28 -14.37 -22.31
N LEU A 448 -12.47 -13.32 -21.50
CA LEU A 448 -12.93 -13.42 -20.13
C LEU A 448 -14.11 -12.47 -19.90
N ALA A 449 -15.33 -13.02 -19.94
CA ALA A 449 -16.53 -12.30 -19.55
C ALA A 449 -16.57 -12.19 -18.01
N ARG A 450 -16.65 -10.98 -17.49
CA ARG A 450 -16.71 -10.72 -16.03
C ARG A 450 -18.07 -10.18 -15.65
N MET A 451 -18.68 -10.78 -14.62
CA MET A 451 -20.01 -10.40 -14.13
C MET A 451 -20.12 -8.94 -13.67
N ARG A 452 -19.01 -8.32 -13.29
CA ARG A 452 -18.95 -6.89 -12.86
C ARG A 452 -19.22 -5.89 -13.96
N TRP A 453 -19.20 -6.31 -15.23
CA TRP A 453 -19.30 -5.40 -16.36
C TRP A 453 -20.74 -5.37 -16.86
N ASP A 454 -21.25 -4.20 -17.17
CA ASP A 454 -22.60 -4.00 -17.72
C ASP A 454 -22.85 -4.78 -19.02
N ILE A 455 -21.76 -5.19 -19.65
CA ILE A 455 -21.76 -5.92 -20.92
C ILE A 455 -21.61 -7.44 -20.75
N PHE A 456 -21.71 -7.98 -19.52
CA PHE A 456 -21.48 -9.42 -19.26
C PHE A 456 -22.29 -10.33 -20.18
N ARG A 457 -23.61 -10.14 -20.24
CA ARG A 457 -24.48 -10.96 -21.12
C ARG A 457 -24.04 -10.88 -22.57
N LYS A 458 -23.76 -9.68 -23.09
CA LYS A 458 -23.27 -9.50 -24.45
C LYS A 458 -21.95 -10.24 -24.67
N GLN A 459 -21.02 -10.14 -23.72
CA GLN A 459 -19.75 -10.85 -23.78
C GLN A 459 -19.96 -12.36 -23.79
N VAL A 460 -20.83 -12.91 -22.92
CA VAL A 460 -21.14 -14.34 -22.88
C VAL A 460 -21.72 -14.82 -24.20
N THR A 461 -22.70 -14.09 -24.77
CA THR A 461 -23.30 -14.44 -26.06
C THR A 461 -22.30 -14.36 -27.21
N GLU A 462 -21.43 -13.36 -27.25
CA GLU A 462 -20.43 -13.17 -28.31
C GLU A 462 -19.24 -14.13 -28.19
N GLN A 463 -18.72 -14.31 -26.97
CA GLN A 463 -17.54 -15.14 -26.71
C GLN A 463 -17.85 -16.63 -26.63
N ARG A 464 -19.11 -17.00 -26.33
CA ARG A 464 -19.56 -18.37 -26.08
C ARG A 464 -18.59 -19.16 -25.20
N PRO A 465 -18.41 -18.78 -23.92
CA PRO A 465 -17.38 -19.33 -23.07
C PRO A 465 -17.50 -20.84 -22.93
N GLU A 466 -16.37 -21.51 -23.00
CA GLU A 466 -16.28 -22.96 -22.77
C GLU A 466 -16.37 -23.30 -21.31
N VAL A 467 -16.03 -22.32 -20.44
CA VAL A 467 -15.95 -22.48 -19.00
C VAL A 467 -16.76 -21.40 -18.30
N LEU A 468 -17.55 -21.83 -17.30
CA LEU A 468 -18.16 -20.94 -16.30
C LEU A 468 -17.47 -21.15 -14.97
N VAL A 469 -17.07 -20.05 -14.33
CA VAL A 469 -16.55 -20.05 -12.96
C VAL A 469 -17.58 -19.37 -12.07
N ARG A 470 -18.27 -20.16 -11.26
CA ARG A 470 -19.32 -19.72 -10.35
C ARG A 470 -18.82 -19.65 -8.92
N ARG A 471 -19.26 -18.66 -8.19
CA ARG A 471 -19.11 -18.57 -6.74
C ARG A 471 -20.43 -18.93 -6.04
N GLU A 472 -20.39 -19.71 -4.96
CA GLU A 472 -21.58 -19.99 -4.12
C GLU A 472 -22.18 -18.67 -3.59
N GLY A 473 -23.46 -18.44 -3.84
CA GLY A 473 -24.16 -17.20 -3.50
C GLY A 473 -23.65 -15.96 -4.26
N GLY A 474 -23.05 -16.16 -5.43
CA GLY A 474 -22.59 -15.09 -6.31
C GLY A 474 -23.70 -14.38 -7.08
N GLU A 475 -23.32 -13.44 -7.92
CA GLU A 475 -24.28 -12.67 -8.73
C GLU A 475 -24.82 -13.46 -9.91
N MET A 476 -24.03 -14.44 -10.42
CA MET A 476 -24.44 -15.28 -11.54
C MET A 476 -25.72 -16.09 -11.23
N GLU A 477 -25.89 -16.53 -10.00
CA GLU A 477 -27.09 -17.23 -9.54
C GLU A 477 -28.36 -16.36 -9.54
N LYS A 478 -28.24 -15.05 -9.57
CA LYS A 478 -29.35 -14.09 -9.60
C LYS A 478 -29.84 -13.77 -11.01
N GLU A 479 -29.13 -14.24 -12.02
CA GLU A 479 -29.52 -14.07 -13.42
C GLU A 479 -30.76 -14.91 -13.74
N PRO A 480 -31.78 -14.33 -14.43
CA PRO A 480 -33.07 -15.02 -14.64
C PRO A 480 -32.97 -16.33 -15.41
N ASP A 481 -32.00 -16.44 -16.32
CA ASP A 481 -31.83 -17.59 -17.20
C ASP A 481 -30.80 -18.60 -16.65
N PHE A 482 -30.32 -18.36 -15.43
CA PHE A 482 -29.36 -19.24 -14.76
C PHE A 482 -30.10 -20.34 -14.00
N LEU A 483 -29.96 -21.58 -14.42
CA LEU A 483 -30.60 -22.75 -13.80
C LEU A 483 -29.52 -23.73 -13.34
N LEU A 484 -29.43 -23.92 -12.02
CA LEU A 484 -28.55 -24.93 -11.41
C LEU A 484 -29.36 -26.21 -11.12
N GLN A 485 -28.96 -27.33 -11.71
CA GLN A 485 -29.60 -28.64 -11.51
C GLN A 485 -28.53 -29.69 -11.19
N GLY A 486 -28.30 -29.94 -9.90
CA GLY A 486 -27.21 -30.81 -9.46
C GLY A 486 -25.86 -30.32 -9.92
N ASP A 487 -25.14 -31.14 -10.68
CA ASP A 487 -23.78 -30.82 -11.18
C ASP A 487 -23.82 -30.11 -12.56
N THR A 488 -24.99 -29.67 -13.01
CA THR A 488 -25.15 -29.02 -14.30
C THR A 488 -25.70 -27.61 -14.17
N ILE A 489 -25.25 -26.73 -15.05
CA ILE A 489 -25.77 -25.37 -15.21
C ILE A 489 -26.35 -25.22 -16.60
N SER A 490 -27.52 -24.61 -16.69
CA SER A 490 -28.06 -24.06 -17.94
C SER A 490 -28.12 -22.57 -17.84
N PHE A 491 -27.55 -21.86 -18.80
CA PHE A 491 -27.52 -20.40 -18.87
C PHE A 491 -27.57 -19.95 -20.34
N ASP A 492 -28.45 -19.03 -20.66
CA ASP A 492 -28.65 -18.49 -22.01
C ASP A 492 -28.85 -19.58 -23.11
N GLY A 493 -29.48 -20.70 -22.73
CA GLY A 493 -29.76 -21.83 -23.62
C GLY A 493 -28.61 -22.83 -23.82
N ASP A 494 -27.45 -22.57 -23.28
CA ASP A 494 -26.29 -23.47 -23.25
C ASP A 494 -26.22 -24.26 -21.93
N GLY A 495 -25.62 -25.47 -21.98
CA GLY A 495 -25.43 -26.35 -20.83
C GLY A 495 -23.95 -26.53 -20.47
N TRP A 496 -23.66 -26.57 -19.19
CA TRP A 496 -22.31 -26.84 -18.65
C TRP A 496 -22.37 -27.90 -17.55
N GLU A 497 -21.35 -28.73 -17.48
CA GLU A 497 -21.17 -29.78 -16.47
C GLU A 497 -20.04 -29.42 -15.51
N GLU A 498 -20.22 -29.71 -14.21
CA GLU A 498 -19.24 -29.40 -13.20
C GLU A 498 -17.95 -30.19 -13.39
N VAL A 499 -16.82 -29.49 -13.34
CA VAL A 499 -15.48 -30.08 -13.28
C VAL A 499 -15.16 -30.35 -11.81
N PRO A 500 -14.99 -31.61 -11.39
CA PRO A 500 -14.81 -31.94 -9.99
C PRO A 500 -13.44 -31.50 -9.47
N GLY A 501 -13.33 -31.35 -8.14
CA GLY A 501 -12.04 -31.17 -7.45
C GLY A 501 -11.68 -29.73 -7.07
N PHE A 502 -12.55 -28.77 -7.31
CA PHE A 502 -12.34 -27.40 -6.86
C PHE A 502 -12.77 -27.19 -5.40
N GLN A 503 -12.07 -26.29 -4.72
CA GLN A 503 -12.38 -25.94 -3.33
C GLN A 503 -13.47 -24.86 -3.27
N ARG A 504 -14.44 -25.06 -2.37
CA ARG A 504 -15.47 -24.05 -2.11
C ARG A 504 -14.84 -22.72 -1.66
N PRO A 505 -15.47 -21.60 -1.96
CA PRO A 505 -16.81 -21.44 -2.53
C PRO A 505 -16.85 -21.43 -4.08
N TRP A 506 -15.77 -21.79 -4.74
CA TRP A 506 -15.63 -21.72 -6.19
C TRP A 506 -15.97 -23.06 -6.86
N HIS A 507 -16.72 -22.99 -7.96
CA HIS A 507 -17.08 -24.11 -8.83
C HIS A 507 -16.71 -23.76 -10.26
N VAL A 508 -16.20 -24.75 -10.97
CA VAL A 508 -15.83 -24.61 -12.38
C VAL A 508 -16.71 -25.56 -13.19
N TYR A 509 -17.28 -25.06 -14.25
CA TYR A 509 -18.14 -25.83 -15.15
C TYR A 509 -17.58 -25.74 -16.57
N ARG A 510 -17.58 -26.84 -17.31
CA ARG A 510 -17.19 -26.89 -18.70
C ARG A 510 -18.43 -27.14 -19.57
N ARG A 511 -18.50 -26.51 -20.74
CA ARG A 511 -19.61 -26.64 -21.69
C ARG A 511 -19.79 -28.08 -22.11
N ALA A 512 -21.02 -28.60 -22.10
CA ALA A 512 -21.34 -29.95 -22.49
C ALA A 512 -20.94 -30.19 -23.97
N GLY A 513 -20.20 -31.28 -24.24
CA GLY A 513 -19.74 -31.65 -25.59
C GLY A 513 -18.44 -30.99 -26.07
N THR A 514 -17.75 -30.19 -25.24
CA THR A 514 -16.39 -29.72 -25.50
C THR A 514 -15.39 -30.61 -24.76
N HIS A 515 -14.72 -31.51 -25.46
CA HIS A 515 -13.68 -32.40 -24.92
C HIS A 515 -12.28 -31.91 -25.30
#